data_67ea83beb78c6272634c61fb1b114efe
#
_entry.id   67ea83beb78c6272634c61fb1b114efe
#
_cell.length_a   1.000
_cell.length_b   1.000
_cell.length_c   1.000
_cell.angle_alpha   90.00
_cell.angle_beta   90.00
_cell.angle_gamma   90.00
#
_symmetry.space_group_name_H-M   'P 1'
#
loop_
_entity.id
_entity.type
_entity.pdbx_description
1 polymer ?
#
loop_
_entity_poly.entity_id
_entity_poly.type
_entity_poly.pdbx_seq_one_letter_code
_entity_poly.pdbx_strand_id
1 'polypeptide(L)'
;MIAARVRELRLQLRLTVAQLSSRSGLSKGMLSKMENAKTSPSLATLTRLSSALDVPLTAFFRGLDEERDVLLVKAGKGLDIVHKGSQAGHRYQLLGSMRNAHRRLEPVLVTLMERAEVFPLYQHQGSELLYMLSGRMAYGIGGASYVLEPGDALQFDGEVTHGPQELSTLPVQFLSIKAYGAIPSP
;
A
#
# COMPACT_ATOMS: atom_id res chain seq x y z
N MET A 1 -17.70 -9.32 10.43
CA MET A 1 -16.27 -9.59 10.15
C MET A 1 -15.65 -10.54 11.17
N ILE A 2 -15.49 -10.21 12.47
CA ILE A 2 -14.92 -11.13 13.49
C ILE A 2 -15.65 -12.48 13.53
N ALA A 3 -16.98 -12.49 13.45
CA ALA A 3 -17.81 -13.70 13.41
C ALA A 3 -17.41 -14.68 12.29
N ALA A 4 -17.25 -14.16 11.07
CA ALA A 4 -16.82 -14.94 9.93
C ALA A 4 -15.40 -15.51 10.14
N ARG A 5 -14.51 -14.72 10.75
CA ARG A 5 -13.15 -15.13 11.03
C ARG A 5 -13.05 -16.23 12.09
N VAL A 6 -13.87 -16.17 13.14
CA VAL A 6 -13.96 -17.25 14.14
C VAL A 6 -14.39 -18.55 13.47
N ARG A 7 -15.42 -18.50 12.63
CA ARG A 7 -15.92 -19.66 11.87
C ARG A 7 -14.85 -20.22 10.91
N GLU A 8 -14.16 -19.34 10.19
CA GLU A 8 -13.11 -19.72 9.23
C GLU A 8 -11.98 -20.47 9.95
N LEU A 9 -11.42 -19.89 11.03
CA LEU A 9 -10.34 -20.51 11.80
C LEU A 9 -10.76 -21.87 12.37
N ARG A 10 -11.99 -21.99 12.86
CA ARG A 10 -12.53 -23.28 13.32
C ARG A 10 -12.56 -24.31 12.19
N LEU A 11 -13.05 -23.92 10.99
CA LEU A 11 -13.15 -24.82 9.84
C LEU A 11 -11.78 -25.20 9.28
N GLN A 12 -10.79 -24.30 9.28
CA GLN A 12 -9.41 -24.60 8.89
C GLN A 12 -8.82 -25.71 9.77
N LEU A 13 -9.14 -25.69 11.06
CA LEU A 13 -8.75 -26.76 12.01
C LEU A 13 -9.68 -27.95 11.99
N ARG A 14 -10.66 -28.02 11.07
CA ARG A 14 -11.65 -29.09 10.94
C ARG A 14 -12.43 -29.38 12.23
N LEU A 15 -12.62 -28.36 13.07
CA LEU A 15 -13.35 -28.49 14.33
C LEU A 15 -14.86 -28.28 14.13
N THR A 16 -15.66 -29.11 14.80
CA THR A 16 -17.10 -28.85 14.96
C THR A 16 -17.32 -27.76 16.01
N VAL A 17 -18.52 -27.14 16.02
CA VAL A 17 -18.91 -26.18 17.07
C VAL A 17 -18.86 -26.86 18.47
N ALA A 18 -19.19 -28.12 18.56
CA ALA A 18 -19.14 -28.88 19.79
C ALA A 18 -17.69 -29.06 20.31
N GLN A 19 -16.77 -29.37 19.43
CA GLN A 19 -15.35 -29.50 19.78
C GLN A 19 -14.74 -28.16 20.20
N LEU A 20 -15.06 -27.08 19.47
CA LEU A 20 -14.59 -25.73 19.86
C LEU A 20 -15.24 -25.30 21.20
N SER A 21 -16.50 -25.63 21.42
CA SER A 21 -17.20 -25.42 22.71
C SER A 21 -16.44 -26.09 23.87
N SER A 22 -16.07 -27.36 23.70
CA SER A 22 -15.33 -28.12 24.70
C SER A 22 -13.94 -27.51 24.97
N ARG A 23 -13.20 -27.11 23.93
CA ARG A 23 -11.85 -26.54 24.03
C ARG A 23 -11.85 -25.13 24.65
N SER A 24 -12.82 -24.30 24.24
CA SER A 24 -12.87 -22.90 24.70
C SER A 24 -13.63 -22.70 26.01
N GLY A 25 -14.41 -23.71 26.46
CA GLY A 25 -15.34 -23.59 27.58
C GLY A 25 -16.50 -22.62 27.34
N LEU A 26 -16.77 -22.25 26.07
CA LEU A 26 -17.92 -21.45 25.67
C LEU A 26 -19.09 -22.36 25.32
N SER A 27 -20.33 -21.95 25.60
CA SER A 27 -21.49 -22.78 25.21
C SER A 27 -21.66 -22.86 23.69
N LYS A 28 -22.17 -23.99 23.19
CA LYS A 28 -22.48 -24.18 21.76
C LYS A 28 -23.42 -23.11 21.23
N GLY A 29 -24.41 -22.70 22.03
CA GLY A 29 -25.35 -21.63 21.68
C GLY A 29 -24.67 -20.26 21.52
N MET A 30 -23.72 -19.94 22.40
CA MET A 30 -22.92 -18.70 22.31
C MET A 30 -22.05 -18.70 21.06
N LEU A 31 -21.33 -19.79 20.79
CA LEU A 31 -20.50 -19.94 19.58
C LEU A 31 -21.33 -19.82 18.32
N SER A 32 -22.49 -20.50 18.26
CA SER A 32 -23.39 -20.42 17.11
C SER A 32 -23.92 -18.99 16.89
N LYS A 33 -24.36 -18.30 17.94
CA LYS A 33 -24.79 -16.91 17.84
C LYS A 33 -23.66 -15.99 17.36
N MET A 34 -22.45 -16.21 17.84
CA MET A 34 -21.26 -15.45 17.48
C MET A 34 -20.86 -15.66 16.03
N GLU A 35 -20.73 -16.92 15.59
CA GLU A 35 -20.38 -17.27 14.19
C GLU A 35 -21.41 -16.78 13.16
N ASN A 36 -22.68 -16.63 13.58
CA ASN A 36 -23.77 -16.09 12.75
C ASN A 36 -23.96 -14.56 12.93
N ALA A 37 -22.98 -13.86 13.53
CA ALA A 37 -23.00 -12.42 13.76
C ALA A 37 -24.21 -11.90 14.58
N LYS A 38 -24.86 -12.77 15.34
CA LYS A 38 -26.01 -12.42 16.22
C LYS A 38 -25.56 -11.82 17.55
N THR A 39 -24.27 -11.90 17.87
CA THR A 39 -23.66 -11.29 19.06
C THR A 39 -22.19 -11.03 18.79
N SER A 40 -21.67 -9.94 19.34
CA SER A 40 -20.24 -9.61 19.27
C SER A 40 -19.50 -10.24 20.45
N PRO A 41 -18.34 -10.88 20.20
CA PRO A 41 -17.51 -11.40 21.30
C PRO A 41 -16.84 -10.27 22.08
N SER A 42 -16.74 -10.44 23.39
CA SER A 42 -15.87 -9.61 24.22
C SER A 42 -14.39 -9.99 23.99
N LEU A 43 -13.47 -9.11 24.40
CA LEU A 43 -12.03 -9.40 24.32
C LEU A 43 -11.68 -10.66 25.13
N ALA A 44 -12.28 -10.85 26.31
CA ALA A 44 -12.11 -12.05 27.11
C ALA A 44 -12.59 -13.33 26.36
N THR A 45 -13.68 -13.24 25.61
CA THR A 45 -14.16 -14.33 24.76
C THR A 45 -13.19 -14.65 23.64
N LEU A 46 -12.65 -13.61 22.98
CA LEU A 46 -11.65 -13.77 21.92
C LEU A 46 -10.34 -14.38 22.46
N THR A 47 -9.90 -14.00 23.66
CA THR A 47 -8.72 -14.61 24.30
C THR A 47 -8.92 -16.11 24.55
N ARG A 48 -10.10 -16.53 25.01
CA ARG A 48 -10.43 -17.96 25.18
C ARG A 48 -10.45 -18.72 23.84
N LEU A 49 -10.99 -18.10 22.80
CA LEU A 49 -10.98 -18.67 21.44
C LEU A 49 -9.58 -18.74 20.86
N SER A 50 -8.74 -17.72 21.09
CA SER A 50 -7.34 -17.69 20.70
C SER A 50 -6.59 -18.92 21.25
N SER A 51 -6.71 -19.15 22.54
CA SER A 51 -6.11 -20.33 23.18
C SER A 51 -6.70 -21.64 22.68
N ALA A 52 -8.02 -21.73 22.47
CA ALA A 52 -8.70 -22.95 22.04
C ALA A 52 -8.38 -23.34 20.58
N LEU A 53 -8.06 -22.35 19.74
CA LEU A 53 -7.73 -22.51 18.32
C LEU A 53 -6.22 -22.50 18.07
N ASP A 54 -5.40 -22.26 19.10
CA ASP A 54 -3.96 -22.12 19.01
C ASP A 54 -3.51 -21.07 17.96
N VAL A 55 -4.13 -19.89 18.03
CA VAL A 55 -3.83 -18.75 17.14
C VAL A 55 -3.62 -17.49 17.98
N PRO A 56 -2.78 -16.55 17.54
CA PRO A 56 -2.66 -15.26 18.23
C PRO A 56 -3.99 -14.49 18.20
N LEU A 57 -4.27 -13.71 19.22
CA LEU A 57 -5.50 -12.89 19.31
C LEU A 57 -5.70 -12.01 18.07
N THR A 58 -4.61 -11.51 17.51
CA THR A 58 -4.61 -10.69 16.28
C THR A 58 -5.16 -11.44 15.06
N ALA A 59 -5.17 -12.79 15.07
CA ALA A 59 -5.71 -13.57 13.96
C ALA A 59 -7.20 -13.32 13.71
N PHE A 60 -7.98 -12.93 14.75
CA PHE A 60 -9.40 -12.59 14.60
C PHE A 60 -9.63 -11.23 13.95
N PHE A 61 -8.62 -10.39 13.90
CA PHE A 61 -8.68 -9.04 13.33
C PHE A 61 -8.05 -8.97 11.93
N ARG A 62 -7.41 -10.05 11.47
CA ARG A 62 -6.93 -10.13 10.09
C ARG A 62 -8.09 -9.94 9.11
N GLY A 63 -7.93 -9.04 8.16
CA GLY A 63 -8.95 -8.70 7.17
C GLY A 63 -10.01 -7.72 7.67
N LEU A 64 -9.91 -7.17 8.89
CA LEU A 64 -10.75 -6.04 9.31
C LEU A 64 -10.34 -4.74 8.58
N ASP A 65 -9.08 -4.63 8.18
CA ASP A 65 -8.54 -3.52 7.39
C ASP A 65 -8.54 -3.80 5.88
N GLU A 66 -9.05 -4.96 5.46
CA GLU A 66 -9.34 -5.25 4.06
C GLU A 66 -10.70 -4.66 3.64
N GLU A 67 -10.99 -3.42 3.97
CA GLU A 67 -11.73 -2.60 3.04
C GLU A 67 -10.88 -2.55 1.79
N ARG A 68 -11.39 -3.12 0.70
CA ARG A 68 -10.78 -2.96 -0.61
C ARG A 68 -10.87 -1.48 -0.92
N ASP A 69 -9.84 -0.75 -0.54
CA ASP A 69 -9.74 0.68 -0.82
C ASP A 69 -9.82 0.87 -2.32
N VAL A 70 -10.96 1.35 -2.77
CA VAL A 70 -11.13 1.83 -4.14
C VAL A 70 -11.06 3.35 -4.06
N LEU A 71 -10.02 3.92 -4.64
CA LEU A 71 -9.86 5.36 -4.75
C LEU A 71 -9.96 5.78 -6.21
N LEU A 72 -10.99 6.55 -6.54
CA LEU A 72 -11.15 7.18 -7.85
C LEU A 72 -10.71 8.65 -7.77
N VAL A 73 -9.63 9.00 -8.45
CA VAL A 73 -9.20 10.38 -8.64
C VAL A 73 -9.53 10.80 -10.08
N LYS A 74 -10.41 11.77 -10.27
CA LYS A 74 -10.77 12.29 -11.58
C LYS A 74 -9.60 13.05 -12.18
N ALA A 75 -9.53 13.12 -13.53
CA ALA A 75 -8.51 13.86 -14.24
C ALA A 75 -8.36 15.30 -13.71
N GLY A 76 -7.14 15.73 -13.43
CA GLY A 76 -6.82 17.04 -12.90
C GLY A 76 -7.22 17.28 -11.44
N LYS A 77 -7.73 16.27 -10.72
CA LYS A 77 -8.15 16.37 -9.31
C LYS A 77 -7.18 15.68 -8.33
N GLY A 78 -6.00 15.28 -8.79
CA GLY A 78 -4.93 14.83 -7.92
C GLY A 78 -4.53 15.92 -6.92
N LEU A 79 -4.14 15.52 -5.71
CA LEU A 79 -3.70 16.43 -4.67
C LEU A 79 -2.32 16.99 -5.04
N ASP A 80 -2.21 18.30 -5.20
CA ASP A 80 -0.92 18.94 -5.40
C ASP A 80 -0.07 18.81 -4.13
N ILE A 81 1.11 18.26 -4.27
CA ILE A 81 2.07 18.08 -3.19
C ILE A 81 3.32 18.93 -3.44
N VAL A 82 3.81 19.57 -2.37
CA VAL A 82 5.08 20.28 -2.41
C VAL A 82 6.20 19.28 -2.11
N HIS A 83 7.03 19.02 -3.09
CA HIS A 83 8.22 18.18 -2.90
C HIS A 83 9.41 19.05 -2.44
N LYS A 84 10.23 18.54 -1.51
CA LYS A 84 11.49 19.25 -1.16
C LYS A 84 12.34 19.38 -2.43
N GLY A 85 12.72 20.64 -2.75
CA GLY A 85 13.45 20.95 -3.98
C GLY A 85 12.58 21.19 -5.21
N SER A 86 11.23 21.22 -5.08
CA SER A 86 10.36 21.68 -6.18
C SER A 86 10.74 23.11 -6.58
N GLN A 87 11.09 23.28 -7.83
CA GLN A 87 11.32 24.59 -8.43
C GLN A 87 10.02 25.14 -9.03
N ALA A 88 9.99 26.45 -9.31
CA ALA A 88 8.92 27.05 -10.10
C ALA A 88 8.74 26.26 -11.42
N GLY A 89 7.50 26.01 -11.82
CA GLY A 89 7.19 25.25 -13.02
C GLY A 89 7.17 23.72 -12.85
N HIS A 90 7.44 23.17 -11.66
CA HIS A 90 7.31 21.75 -11.38
C HIS A 90 6.04 21.45 -10.59
N ARG A 91 5.24 20.53 -11.09
CA ARG A 91 3.98 20.12 -10.44
C ARG A 91 4.01 18.63 -10.13
N TYR A 92 3.66 18.31 -8.88
CA TYR A 92 3.55 16.94 -8.38
C TYR A 92 2.12 16.71 -7.89
N GLN A 93 1.41 15.79 -8.52
CA GLN A 93 0.04 15.47 -8.17
C GLN A 93 -0.07 14.05 -7.65
N LEU A 94 -0.36 13.91 -6.36
CA LEU A 94 -0.66 12.60 -5.78
C LEU A 94 -2.00 12.10 -6.33
N LEU A 95 -1.98 10.98 -7.03
CA LEU A 95 -3.17 10.36 -7.64
C LEU A 95 -3.87 9.40 -6.68
N GLY A 96 -3.31 9.19 -5.52
CA GLY A 96 -3.87 8.34 -4.49
C GLY A 96 -2.77 7.78 -3.58
N SER A 97 -3.18 7.19 -2.47
CA SER A 97 -2.27 6.45 -1.60
C SER A 97 -3.05 5.28 -1.03
N MET A 98 -2.71 4.08 -1.45
CA MET A 98 -3.28 2.86 -0.89
C MET A 98 -2.38 2.36 0.23
N ARG A 99 -2.94 2.27 1.43
CA ARG A 99 -2.25 1.79 2.62
C ARG A 99 -2.97 0.56 3.15
N ASN A 100 -2.39 -0.59 2.95
CA ASN A 100 -2.79 -1.76 3.73
C ASN A 100 -1.61 -2.24 4.57
N ALA A 101 -1.86 -3.16 5.51
CA ALA A 101 -0.86 -3.64 6.47
C ALA A 101 0.42 -4.19 5.81
N HIS A 102 0.42 -4.47 4.52
CA HIS A 102 1.51 -5.16 3.83
C HIS A 102 2.02 -4.44 2.58
N ARG A 103 1.33 -3.42 2.08
CA ARG A 103 1.72 -2.72 0.84
C ARG A 103 1.28 -1.27 0.89
N ARG A 104 2.18 -0.40 0.51
CA ARG A 104 1.89 1.02 0.28
C ARG A 104 2.26 1.35 -1.16
N LEU A 105 1.32 1.91 -1.89
CA LEU A 105 1.51 2.36 -3.26
C LEU A 105 1.22 3.87 -3.33
N GLU A 106 2.14 4.63 -3.88
CA GLU A 106 2.02 6.07 -4.05
C GLU A 106 2.23 6.47 -5.51
N PRO A 107 1.16 6.53 -6.33
CA PRO A 107 1.24 7.05 -7.68
C PRO A 107 1.23 8.58 -7.68
N VAL A 108 2.22 9.19 -8.31
CA VAL A 108 2.37 10.64 -8.47
C VAL A 108 2.50 10.96 -9.95
N LEU A 109 1.65 11.87 -10.44
CA LEU A 109 1.83 12.46 -11.75
C LEU A 109 2.78 13.66 -11.62
N VAL A 110 3.93 13.59 -12.27
CA VAL A 110 4.95 14.64 -12.29
C VAL A 110 4.86 15.38 -13.61
N THR A 111 4.81 16.70 -13.53
CA THR A 111 4.87 17.59 -14.70
C THR A 111 5.96 18.61 -14.50
N LEU A 112 6.92 18.64 -15.43
CA LEU A 112 8.05 19.56 -15.43
C LEU A 112 7.90 20.48 -16.65
N MET A 113 7.65 21.77 -16.38
CA MET A 113 7.34 22.77 -17.41
C MET A 113 8.56 23.59 -17.81
N GLU A 114 9.58 23.62 -16.97
CA GLU A 114 10.75 24.47 -17.15
C GLU A 114 12.04 23.67 -16.96
N ARG A 115 13.08 24.07 -17.67
CA ARG A 115 14.43 23.53 -17.46
C ARG A 115 15.00 24.12 -16.18
N ALA A 116 15.57 23.26 -15.36
CA ALA A 116 16.28 23.67 -14.15
C ALA A 116 17.78 23.52 -14.37
N GLU A 117 18.56 24.41 -13.79
CA GLU A 117 20.02 24.28 -13.79
C GLU A 117 20.50 23.13 -12.89
N VAL A 118 19.76 22.88 -11.80
CA VAL A 118 20.02 21.78 -10.86
C VAL A 118 18.70 21.12 -10.49
N PHE A 119 18.62 19.83 -10.70
CA PHE A 119 17.49 19.02 -10.25
C PHE A 119 17.76 18.43 -8.87
N PRO A 120 16.72 18.31 -8.02
CA PRO A 120 16.87 17.62 -6.75
C PRO A 120 17.14 16.13 -6.98
N LEU A 121 18.00 15.57 -6.15
CA LEU A 121 18.20 14.13 -6.08
C LEU A 121 17.32 13.55 -4.98
N TYR A 122 16.74 12.40 -5.27
CA TYR A 122 15.83 11.68 -4.40
C TYR A 122 16.45 10.36 -3.95
N GLN A 123 16.02 9.91 -2.79
CA GLN A 123 16.34 8.61 -2.23
C GLN A 123 15.21 8.22 -1.27
N HIS A 124 14.70 7.00 -1.36
CA HIS A 124 13.64 6.50 -0.48
C HIS A 124 13.65 4.97 -0.44
N GLN A 125 13.02 4.40 0.58
CA GLN A 125 12.86 2.95 0.67
C GLN A 125 11.91 2.42 -0.42
N GLY A 126 12.09 1.15 -0.79
CA GLY A 126 11.26 0.43 -1.74
C GLY A 126 11.64 0.67 -3.20
N SER A 127 10.76 0.25 -4.10
CA SER A 127 10.99 0.35 -5.54
C SER A 127 10.19 1.49 -6.14
N GLU A 128 10.70 2.07 -7.23
CA GLU A 128 9.99 3.07 -8.02
C GLU A 128 9.89 2.63 -9.48
N LEU A 129 8.72 2.88 -10.08
CA LEU A 129 8.47 2.75 -11.50
C LEU A 129 8.16 4.13 -12.08
N LEU A 130 8.91 4.55 -13.09
CA LEU A 130 8.59 5.69 -13.93
C LEU A 130 7.96 5.20 -15.22
N TYR A 131 6.92 5.89 -15.70
CA TYR A 131 6.35 5.69 -17.02
C TYR A 131 6.16 7.02 -17.73
N MET A 132 6.85 7.21 -18.85
CA MET A 132 6.84 8.47 -19.59
C MET A 132 5.54 8.66 -20.36
N LEU A 133 4.94 9.84 -20.21
CA LEU A 133 3.70 10.25 -20.89
C LEU A 133 3.96 11.26 -22.00
N SER A 134 4.85 12.23 -21.77
CA SER A 134 5.23 13.24 -22.77
C SER A 134 6.61 13.82 -22.50
N GLY A 135 7.17 14.47 -23.51
CA GLY A 135 8.48 15.10 -23.43
C GLY A 135 9.64 14.11 -23.55
N ARG A 136 10.84 14.61 -23.31
CA ARG A 136 12.08 13.80 -23.32
C ARG A 136 13.01 14.29 -22.23
N MET A 137 13.56 13.37 -21.46
CA MET A 137 14.50 13.72 -20.37
C MET A 137 15.62 12.69 -20.25
N ALA A 138 16.76 13.13 -19.70
CA ALA A 138 17.75 12.24 -19.10
C ALA A 138 17.44 12.08 -17.62
N TYR A 139 17.42 10.85 -17.11
CA TYR A 139 17.16 10.51 -15.73
C TYR A 139 18.34 9.72 -15.13
N GLY A 140 18.91 10.22 -14.05
CA GLY A 140 20.02 9.60 -13.36
C GLY A 140 19.60 8.60 -12.31
N ILE A 141 20.31 7.48 -12.22
CA ILE A 141 20.21 6.50 -11.13
C ILE A 141 21.64 6.12 -10.72
N GLY A 142 22.05 6.52 -9.54
CA GLY A 142 23.44 6.40 -9.10
C GLY A 142 24.40 7.07 -10.08
N GLY A 143 25.33 6.31 -10.64
CA GLY A 143 26.29 6.80 -11.65
C GLY A 143 25.85 6.63 -13.10
N ALA A 144 24.65 6.07 -13.37
CA ALA A 144 24.16 5.84 -14.71
C ALA A 144 23.10 6.88 -15.14
N SER A 145 22.99 7.13 -16.44
CA SER A 145 22.00 8.05 -17.01
C SER A 145 21.19 7.33 -18.08
N TYR A 146 19.87 7.52 -18.06
CA TYR A 146 18.91 6.90 -18.97
C TYR A 146 18.12 7.97 -19.68
N VAL A 147 18.10 7.94 -21.00
CA VAL A 147 17.24 8.81 -21.81
C VAL A 147 15.87 8.16 -21.90
N LEU A 148 14.83 8.91 -21.53
CA LEU A 148 13.45 8.45 -21.50
C LEU A 148 12.61 9.27 -22.48
N GLU A 149 11.80 8.58 -23.27
CA GLU A 149 10.85 9.10 -24.24
C GLU A 149 9.43 8.58 -23.95
N PRO A 150 8.36 9.20 -24.50
CA PRO A 150 6.99 8.74 -24.27
C PRO A 150 6.79 7.24 -24.56
N GLY A 151 6.21 6.52 -23.59
CA GLY A 151 6.02 5.07 -23.64
C GLY A 151 7.12 4.27 -22.93
N ASP A 152 8.26 4.88 -22.63
CA ASP A 152 9.33 4.19 -21.89
C ASP A 152 8.95 3.98 -20.43
N ALA A 153 9.38 2.85 -19.89
CA ALA A 153 9.27 2.50 -18.47
C ALA A 153 10.66 2.25 -17.87
N LEU A 154 10.93 2.82 -16.72
CA LEU A 154 12.16 2.64 -15.96
C LEU A 154 11.83 2.21 -14.54
N GLN A 155 12.29 1.04 -14.12
CA GLN A 155 12.09 0.53 -12.76
C GLN A 155 13.43 0.39 -12.04
N PHE A 156 13.50 0.84 -10.79
CA PHE A 156 14.71 0.83 -10.00
C PHE A 156 14.44 0.75 -8.50
N ASP A 157 15.49 0.48 -7.74
CA ASP A 157 15.50 0.54 -6.29
C ASP A 157 15.57 2.00 -5.82
N GLY A 158 14.56 2.45 -5.07
CA GLY A 158 14.50 3.81 -4.55
C GLY A 158 15.61 4.17 -3.57
N GLU A 159 16.32 3.19 -3.01
CA GLU A 159 17.46 3.43 -2.12
C GLU A 159 18.70 3.93 -2.89
N VAL A 160 18.73 3.77 -4.21
CA VAL A 160 19.75 4.37 -5.06
C VAL A 160 19.38 5.84 -5.32
N THR A 161 20.33 6.75 -5.16
CA THR A 161 20.13 8.18 -5.45
C THR A 161 19.73 8.38 -6.90
N HIS A 162 18.62 9.09 -7.14
CA HIS A 162 18.03 9.22 -8.48
C HIS A 162 17.36 10.59 -8.69
N GLY A 163 17.14 10.97 -9.94
CA GLY A 163 16.46 12.21 -10.29
C GLY A 163 16.64 12.62 -11.75
N PRO A 164 15.84 13.59 -12.25
CA PRO A 164 16.07 14.20 -13.54
C PRO A 164 17.46 14.83 -13.61
N GLN A 165 18.08 14.80 -14.78
CA GLN A 165 19.37 15.42 -15.05
C GLN A 165 19.25 16.50 -16.13
N GLU A 166 18.48 16.21 -17.18
CA GLU A 166 18.26 17.13 -18.29
C GLU A 166 16.86 16.97 -18.87
N LEU A 167 16.19 18.06 -19.19
CA LEU A 167 14.90 18.08 -19.90
C LEU A 167 15.13 18.55 -21.35
N SER A 168 15.09 17.63 -22.29
CA SER A 168 15.37 17.94 -23.71
C SER A 168 14.14 18.48 -24.42
N THR A 169 12.95 17.89 -24.19
CA THR A 169 11.68 18.31 -24.78
C THR A 169 10.63 18.54 -23.71
N LEU A 170 10.03 19.71 -23.67
CA LEU A 170 9.02 20.14 -22.68
C LEU A 170 7.61 20.17 -23.28
N PRO A 171 6.56 20.01 -22.49
CA PRO A 171 6.61 19.63 -21.07
C PRO A 171 6.99 18.15 -20.91
N VAL A 172 7.80 17.84 -19.91
CA VAL A 172 8.03 16.46 -19.50
C VAL A 172 6.94 16.07 -18.53
N GLN A 173 6.23 14.98 -18.83
CA GLN A 173 5.22 14.40 -17.95
C GLN A 173 5.45 12.91 -17.81
N PHE A 174 5.45 12.42 -16.59
CA PHE A 174 5.59 11.01 -16.29
C PHE A 174 4.83 10.61 -15.02
N LEU A 175 4.48 9.35 -14.96
CA LEU A 175 3.92 8.73 -13.77
C LEU A 175 5.07 8.13 -12.94
N SER A 176 5.19 8.55 -11.69
CA SER A 176 6.08 7.97 -10.67
C SER A 176 5.23 7.13 -9.74
N ILE A 177 5.53 5.84 -9.63
CA ILE A 177 4.81 4.92 -8.75
C ILE A 177 5.80 4.34 -7.75
N LYS A 178 5.71 4.77 -6.50
CA LYS A 178 6.51 4.25 -5.40
C LYS A 178 5.78 3.09 -4.73
N ALA A 179 6.47 1.96 -4.63
CA ALA A 179 5.99 0.77 -3.96
C ALA A 179 6.88 0.45 -2.76
N TYR A 180 6.29 0.48 -1.57
CA TYR A 180 6.98 0.17 -0.32
C TYR A 180 6.65 -1.27 0.09
N GLY A 181 7.68 -2.02 0.50
CA GLY A 181 7.50 -3.36 1.06
C GLY A 181 6.74 -3.35 2.39
N ALA A 182 6.34 -4.53 2.85
CA ALA A 182 5.79 -4.67 4.19
C ALA A 182 6.81 -4.15 5.22
N ILE A 183 6.36 -3.30 6.15
CA ILE A 183 7.16 -2.98 7.33
C ILE A 183 7.36 -4.29 8.07
N PRO A 184 8.61 -4.75 8.31
CA PRO A 184 8.82 -5.93 9.14
C PRO A 184 8.12 -5.70 10.48
N SER A 185 7.27 -6.64 10.88
CA SER A 185 6.70 -6.62 12.24
C SER A 185 7.86 -6.74 13.25
N PRO A 186 7.87 -5.91 14.31
CA PRO A 186 8.88 -5.99 15.35
C PRO A 186 8.86 -7.33 16.08
#